data_b48050f8f3a6e1de28d55eb46e6d192e
#
_entry.id   b48050f8f3a6e1de28d55eb46e6d192e
#
_cell.length_a   1.000
_cell.length_b   1.000
_cell.length_c   1.000
_cell.angle_alpha   90.00
_cell.angle_beta   90.00
_cell.angle_gamma   90.00
#
_symmetry.space_group_name_H-M   'P 1'
#
loop_
_entity.id
_entity.type
_entity.pdbx_description
1 polymer ?
#
loop_
_entity_poly.entity_id
_entity_poly.type
_entity_poly.pdbx_seq_one_letter_code
_entity_poly.pdbx_strand_id
1 'polypeptide(L)'
;MENNYIYFTVTLNGYTFALNLNKLSMNELNRIKVVLVEHKRTGKWLADQLGVSVTTTSRWCSNAAQPDLSTLVKIASLLDVDVKDLINSTKL
;
A
#
# COMPACT_ATOMS: atom_id res chain seq x y z
N MET A 1 23.05 -2.85 -16.58
CA MET A 1 21.91 -2.00 -16.25
C MET A 1 22.27 -1.16 -15.03
N GLU A 2 22.04 0.11 -15.14
CA GLU A 2 22.29 0.99 -14.03
C GLU A 2 21.29 0.75 -12.91
N ASN A 3 21.80 0.72 -11.69
CA ASN A 3 20.97 0.52 -10.51
C ASN A 3 20.51 1.89 -9.99
N ASN A 4 19.23 2.20 -10.16
CA ASN A 4 18.65 3.48 -9.74
C ASN A 4 18.12 3.44 -8.30
N TYR A 5 18.47 2.43 -7.53
CA TYR A 5 18.04 2.35 -6.14
C TYR A 5 18.80 3.34 -5.27
N ILE A 6 18.05 3.96 -4.38
CA ILE A 6 18.60 4.87 -3.39
C ILE A 6 18.72 4.11 -2.07
N TYR A 7 19.92 4.15 -1.48
CA TYR A 7 20.20 3.47 -0.23
C TYR A 7 20.56 4.48 0.84
N PHE A 8 20.01 4.27 2.03
CA PHE A 8 20.47 4.93 3.23
C PHE A 8 21.25 3.97 4.09
N THR A 9 22.34 4.44 4.66
CA THR A 9 23.10 3.68 5.64
C THR A 9 22.66 4.12 7.03
N VAL A 10 22.17 3.15 7.82
CA VAL A 10 21.73 3.37 9.20
C VAL A 10 22.63 2.55 10.11
N THR A 11 23.19 3.21 11.12
CA THR A 11 24.02 2.54 12.12
C THR A 11 23.29 2.56 13.46
N LEU A 12 23.00 1.37 13.99
CA LEU A 12 22.36 1.17 15.29
C LEU A 12 23.14 0.12 16.07
N ASN A 13 23.52 0.45 17.31
CA ASN A 13 24.20 -0.49 18.21
C ASN A 13 25.46 -1.12 17.58
N GLY A 14 26.20 -0.35 16.79
CA GLY A 14 27.40 -0.84 16.12
C GLY A 14 27.15 -1.62 14.83
N TYR A 15 25.91 -1.81 14.45
CA TYR A 15 25.55 -2.47 13.20
C TYR A 15 25.12 -1.44 12.15
N THR A 16 25.61 -1.63 10.96
CA THR A 16 25.30 -0.76 9.82
C THR A 16 24.44 -1.50 8.82
N PHE A 17 23.31 -0.88 8.44
CA PHE A 17 22.38 -1.43 7.47
C PHE A 17 22.24 -0.49 6.28
N ALA A 18 22.11 -1.07 5.09
CA ALA A 18 21.69 -0.31 3.92
C ALA A 18 20.21 -0.51 3.73
N LEU A 19 19.45 0.60 3.73
CA LEU A 19 18.02 0.59 3.46
C LEU A 19 17.77 1.01 2.02
N ASN A 20 17.06 0.17 1.29
CA ASN A 20 16.68 0.47 -0.09
C ASN A 20 15.34 1.22 -0.08
N LEU A 21 15.41 2.55 -0.17
CA LEU A 21 14.23 3.41 -0.14
C LEU A 21 13.35 3.21 -1.37
N ASN A 22 13.95 2.98 -2.54
CA ASN A 22 13.17 2.73 -3.74
C ASN A 22 12.33 1.48 -3.61
N LYS A 23 12.89 0.43 -3.00
CA LYS A 23 12.17 -0.81 -2.76
C LYS A 23 11.01 -0.59 -1.80
N LEU A 24 11.19 0.20 -0.74
CA LEU A 24 10.11 0.54 0.18
C LEU A 24 8.99 1.28 -0.55
N SER A 25 9.32 2.32 -1.34
CA SER A 25 8.35 3.07 -2.11
C SER A 25 7.62 2.20 -3.14
N MET A 26 8.35 1.32 -3.82
CA MET A 26 7.78 0.50 -4.88
C MET A 26 6.96 -0.67 -4.37
N ASN A 27 7.25 -1.16 -3.16
CA ASN A 27 6.51 -2.28 -2.58
C ASN A 27 5.23 -1.84 -1.88
N GLU A 28 5.10 -0.58 -1.54
CA GLU A 28 3.94 -0.07 -0.83
C GLU A 28 3.31 1.06 -1.63
N LEU A 29 2.70 0.70 -2.75
CA LEU A 29 2.03 1.67 -3.62
C LEU A 29 0.71 2.15 -3.04
N ASN A 30 -0.05 1.27 -2.41
CA ASN A 30 -1.33 1.63 -1.84
C ASN A 30 -1.30 1.64 -0.31
N ARG A 31 -2.24 2.40 0.26
CA ARG A 31 -2.48 2.51 1.70
C ARG A 31 -3.82 1.93 2.10
N ILE A 32 -4.33 0.99 1.33
CA ILE A 32 -5.68 0.44 1.55
C ILE A 32 -5.83 -0.11 2.97
N LYS A 33 -4.85 -0.87 3.43
CA LYS A 33 -4.90 -1.46 4.77
C LYS A 33 -4.98 -0.39 5.86
N VAL A 34 -4.15 0.65 5.75
CA VAL A 34 -4.13 1.74 6.73
C VAL A 34 -5.49 2.44 6.78
N VAL A 35 -6.05 2.75 5.61
CA VAL A 35 -7.33 3.45 5.53
C VAL A 35 -8.47 2.57 6.04
N LEU A 36 -8.45 1.28 5.75
CA LEU A 36 -9.42 0.34 6.32
C LEU A 36 -9.37 0.36 7.85
N VAL A 37 -8.18 0.26 8.42
CA VAL A 37 -7.99 0.27 9.88
C VAL A 37 -8.49 1.59 10.48
N GLU A 38 -8.14 2.72 9.87
CA GLU A 38 -8.60 4.02 10.31
C GLU A 38 -10.13 4.14 10.33
N HIS A 39 -10.79 3.47 9.40
CA HIS A 39 -12.27 3.48 9.29
C HIS A 39 -12.90 2.27 9.99
N LYS A 40 -12.12 1.51 10.75
CA LYS A 40 -12.58 0.32 11.49
C LYS A 40 -13.28 -0.70 10.58
N ARG A 41 -12.70 -0.89 9.39
CA ARG A 41 -13.18 -1.87 8.41
C ARG A 41 -12.10 -2.92 8.17
N THR A 42 -12.53 -4.09 7.72
CA THR A 42 -11.65 -5.23 7.44
C THR A 42 -11.53 -5.47 5.94
N GLY A 43 -10.48 -6.20 5.55
CA GLY A 43 -10.36 -6.66 4.17
C GLY A 43 -11.52 -7.56 3.75
N LYS A 44 -12.06 -8.35 4.67
CA LYS A 44 -13.23 -9.19 4.40
C LYS A 44 -14.45 -8.32 4.09
N TRP A 45 -14.67 -7.28 4.88
CA TRP A 45 -15.75 -6.34 4.59
C TRP A 45 -15.60 -5.74 3.19
N LEU A 46 -14.38 -5.33 2.83
CA LEU A 46 -14.13 -4.77 1.52
C LEU A 46 -14.39 -5.78 0.41
N ALA A 47 -13.95 -7.02 0.61
CA ALA A 47 -14.20 -8.09 -0.36
C ALA A 47 -15.70 -8.30 -0.58
N ASP A 48 -16.48 -8.32 0.49
CA ASP A 48 -17.94 -8.45 0.43
C ASP A 48 -18.57 -7.29 -0.33
N GLN A 49 -18.12 -6.07 -0.08
CA GLN A 49 -18.65 -4.87 -0.75
C GLN A 49 -18.36 -4.87 -2.25
N LEU A 50 -17.19 -5.36 -2.64
CA LEU A 50 -16.77 -5.35 -4.05
C LEU A 50 -17.14 -6.62 -4.81
N GLY A 51 -17.59 -7.66 -4.12
CA GLY A 51 -17.88 -8.93 -4.75
C GLY A 51 -16.63 -9.67 -5.22
N VAL A 52 -15.51 -9.50 -4.54
CA VAL A 52 -14.25 -10.19 -4.83
C VAL A 52 -13.88 -11.12 -3.68
N SER A 53 -12.89 -11.98 -3.91
CA SER A 53 -12.44 -12.90 -2.86
C SER A 53 -11.66 -12.18 -1.76
N VAL A 54 -11.65 -12.75 -0.57
CA VAL A 54 -10.84 -12.26 0.55
C VAL A 54 -9.34 -12.33 0.19
N THR A 55 -8.95 -13.36 -0.57
CA THR A 55 -7.57 -13.47 -1.05
C THR A 55 -7.18 -12.26 -1.91
N THR A 56 -8.08 -11.80 -2.77
CA THR A 56 -7.84 -10.63 -3.62
C THR A 56 -7.60 -9.37 -2.76
N THR A 57 -8.49 -9.09 -1.81
CA THR A 57 -8.31 -7.91 -0.94
C THR A 57 -7.09 -8.04 -0.04
N SER A 58 -6.79 -9.24 0.43
CA SER A 58 -5.58 -9.48 1.22
C SER A 58 -4.31 -9.16 0.42
N ARG A 59 -4.28 -9.52 -0.86
CA ARG A 59 -3.14 -9.20 -1.71
C ARG A 59 -3.01 -7.70 -1.96
N TRP A 60 -4.12 -6.99 -2.09
CA TRP A 60 -4.09 -5.52 -2.19
C TRP A 60 -3.57 -4.90 -0.90
N CYS A 61 -4.06 -5.36 0.25
CA CYS A 61 -3.64 -4.83 1.55
C CYS A 61 -2.15 -5.03 1.81
N SER A 62 -1.58 -6.13 1.35
CA SER A 62 -0.15 -6.43 1.50
C SER A 62 0.70 -5.84 0.36
N ASN A 63 0.09 -5.17 -0.61
CA ASN A 63 0.76 -4.66 -1.81
C ASN A 63 1.39 -5.76 -2.67
N ALA A 64 0.94 -7.01 -2.53
CA ALA A 64 1.34 -8.10 -3.40
C ALA A 64 0.72 -7.98 -4.79
N ALA A 65 -0.42 -7.30 -4.87
CA ALA A 65 -1.10 -6.96 -6.12
C ALA A 65 -1.79 -5.61 -5.92
N GLN A 66 -2.14 -4.97 -7.00
CA GLN A 66 -2.82 -3.68 -6.97
C GLN A 66 -4.18 -3.77 -7.62
N PRO A 67 -5.22 -3.13 -7.07
CA PRO A 67 -6.48 -2.99 -7.77
C PRO A 67 -6.31 -2.07 -8.97
N ASP A 68 -7.15 -2.23 -9.98
CA ASP A 68 -7.15 -1.29 -11.09
C ASP A 68 -7.71 0.07 -10.64
N LEU A 69 -7.56 1.07 -11.49
CA LEU A 69 -7.94 2.43 -11.14
C LEU A 69 -9.44 2.54 -10.82
N SER A 70 -10.29 1.87 -11.59
CA SER A 70 -11.74 1.93 -11.35
C SER A 70 -12.11 1.30 -10.01
N THR A 71 -11.42 0.23 -9.62
CA THR A 71 -11.63 -0.40 -8.33
C THR A 71 -11.13 0.49 -7.19
N LEU A 72 -10.00 1.18 -7.38
CA LEU A 72 -9.52 2.16 -6.38
C LEU A 72 -10.55 3.26 -6.14
N VAL A 73 -11.16 3.76 -7.19
CA VAL A 73 -12.20 4.79 -7.07
C VAL A 73 -13.41 4.24 -6.29
N LYS A 74 -13.79 3.00 -6.54
CA LYS A 74 -14.88 2.35 -5.79
C LYS A 74 -14.52 2.20 -4.31
N ILE A 75 -13.31 1.78 -4.01
CA ILE A 75 -12.83 1.64 -2.63
C ILE A 75 -12.87 3.01 -1.92
N ALA A 76 -12.38 4.04 -2.57
CA ALA A 76 -12.41 5.40 -2.02
C ALA A 76 -13.84 5.83 -1.70
N SER A 77 -14.77 5.57 -2.62
CA SER A 77 -16.18 5.88 -2.41
C SER A 77 -16.77 5.12 -1.22
N LEU A 78 -16.48 3.83 -1.11
CA LEU A 78 -16.96 3.00 0.00
C LEU A 78 -16.44 3.47 1.36
N LEU A 79 -15.22 3.99 1.40
CA LEU A 79 -14.59 4.48 2.63
C LEU A 79 -14.79 5.98 2.85
N ASP A 80 -15.46 6.64 1.94
CA ASP A 80 -15.69 8.10 2.00
C ASP A 80 -14.38 8.88 2.12
N VAL A 81 -13.41 8.52 1.30
CA VAL A 81 -12.12 9.22 1.20
C VAL A 81 -11.83 9.57 -0.24
N ASP A 82 -10.85 10.44 -0.46
CA ASP A 82 -10.34 10.74 -1.79
C ASP A 82 -9.46 9.58 -2.26
N VAL A 83 -9.49 9.29 -3.55
CA VAL A 83 -8.67 8.21 -4.12
C VAL A 83 -7.17 8.44 -3.86
N LYS A 84 -6.73 9.69 -3.81
CA LYS A 84 -5.34 10.02 -3.48
C LYS A 84 -4.94 9.54 -2.09
N ASP A 85 -5.90 9.42 -1.17
CA ASP A 85 -5.64 8.97 0.19
C ASP A 85 -5.38 7.46 0.26
N LEU A 86 -5.67 6.74 -0.82
CA LEU A 86 -5.38 5.30 -0.94
C LEU A 86 -4.01 5.02 -1.54
N ILE A 87 -3.28 6.03 -1.93
CA ILE A 87 -2.00 5.88 -2.63
C ILE A 87 -0.92 6.56 -1.81
N ASN A 88 0.20 5.86 -1.63
CA ASN A 88 1.34 6.43 -0.93
C ASN A 88 1.95 7.56 -1.75
N SER A 89 2.42 8.58 -1.04
CA SER A 89 3.12 9.68 -1.69
C SER A 89 4.41 9.18 -2.33
N THR A 90 4.67 9.65 -3.54
CA THR A 90 5.92 9.37 -4.25
C THR A 90 6.96 10.47 -4.03
N LYS A 91 6.59 11.52 -3.31
CA LYS A 91 7.50 12.60 -2.94
C LYS A 91 8.11 12.34 -1.57
N LEU A 92 9.38 12.56 -1.47
CA LEU A 92 10.10 12.48 -0.20
C LEU A 92 10.11 13.83 0.52
#